data_0a5d2115503b6f490e65df45a80705e3
#
_entry.id   0a5d2115503b6f490e65df45a80705e3
#
_cell.length_a   1.000
_cell.length_b   1.000
_cell.length_c   1.000
_cell.angle_alpha   90.00
_cell.angle_beta   90.00
_cell.angle_gamma   90.00
#
_symmetry.space_group_name_H-M   'P 1'
#
loop_
_entity.id
_entity.type
_entity.pdbx_description
1 polymer ?
#
loop_
_entity_poly.entity_id
_entity_poly.type
_entity_poly.pdbx_seq_one_letter_code
_entity_poly.pdbx_strand_id
1 'polypeptide(L)'
;MSDVIVRMEGISKAFAGIKALDNVRIELHKGEVHALMGENGAGKSTLMKIMTGVYSKDEGSMHLLNEETGQMEEVEMKSPLMAQKAGLSMVFQELNLLENMNIAENIFIGREPVGRSRLLDRDTLNKKAKAELLKVNLDVDPGLSLIHISEPTRRT
;
A
#
# COMPACT_ATOMS: atom_id res chain seq x y z
N MET A 1 4.19 23.73 15.46
CA MET A 1 3.09 22.77 15.61
C MET A 1 3.55 21.49 14.92
N SER A 2 3.57 20.36 15.60
CA SER A 2 4.01 19.11 14.99
C SER A 2 2.93 18.66 14.00
N ASP A 3 3.31 18.59 12.71
CA ASP A 3 2.40 18.15 11.64
C ASP A 3 2.24 16.62 11.68
N VAL A 4 1.65 16.11 12.78
CA VAL A 4 1.31 14.69 12.88
C VAL A 4 0.24 14.37 11.84
N ILE A 5 0.55 13.43 10.96
CA ILE A 5 -0.37 12.98 9.89
C ILE A 5 -1.04 11.66 10.21
N VAL A 6 -0.36 10.80 11.00
CA VAL A 6 -0.89 9.52 11.49
C VAL A 6 -0.57 9.39 12.97
N ARG A 7 -1.54 9.00 13.76
CA ARG A 7 -1.37 8.64 15.18
C ARG A 7 -2.10 7.34 15.46
N MET A 8 -1.39 6.40 16.06
CA MET A 8 -1.95 5.16 16.57
C MET A 8 -1.65 5.07 18.06
N GLU A 9 -2.66 4.80 18.88
CA GLU A 9 -2.54 4.78 20.34
C GLU A 9 -3.19 3.53 20.93
N GLY A 10 -2.48 2.88 21.84
CA GLY A 10 -2.99 1.71 22.56
C GLY A 10 -3.22 0.48 21.69
N ILE A 11 -2.55 0.38 20.54
CA ILE A 11 -2.81 -0.69 19.58
C ILE A 11 -2.38 -2.03 20.15
N SER A 12 -3.35 -2.91 20.30
CA SER A 12 -3.15 -4.30 20.71
C SER A 12 -3.66 -5.26 19.65
N LYS A 13 -2.95 -6.38 19.46
CA LYS A 13 -3.32 -7.44 18.53
C LYS A 13 -2.82 -8.78 19.00
N ALA A 14 -3.71 -9.77 19.04
CA ALA A 14 -3.37 -11.16 19.31
C ALA A 14 -3.73 -12.06 18.13
N PHE A 15 -2.97 -13.12 17.91
CA PHE A 15 -3.23 -14.19 16.99
C PHE A 15 -3.21 -15.52 17.73
N ALA A 16 -4.31 -16.26 17.70
CA ALA A 16 -4.45 -17.54 18.40
C ALA A 16 -3.98 -17.49 19.87
N GLY A 17 -4.30 -16.39 20.57
CA GLY A 17 -3.93 -16.19 21.97
C GLY A 17 -2.51 -15.65 22.22
N ILE A 18 -1.69 -15.50 21.18
CA ILE A 18 -0.35 -14.91 21.29
C ILE A 18 -0.43 -13.43 20.95
N LYS A 19 -0.04 -12.58 21.91
CA LYS A 19 0.04 -11.12 21.69
C LYS A 19 1.18 -10.80 20.70
N ALA A 20 0.81 -10.25 19.55
CA ALA A 20 1.75 -9.72 18.58
C ALA A 20 2.02 -8.22 18.78
N LEU A 21 1.06 -7.48 19.33
CA LEU A 21 1.17 -6.09 19.76
C LEU A 21 0.48 -5.95 21.11
N ASP A 22 1.06 -5.17 22.01
CA ASP A 22 0.52 -4.90 23.33
C ASP A 22 0.68 -3.41 23.64
N ASN A 23 -0.42 -2.66 23.62
CA ASN A 23 -0.50 -1.22 23.91
C ASN A 23 0.54 -0.36 23.17
N VAL A 24 0.71 -0.62 21.87
CA VAL A 24 1.72 0.06 21.03
C VAL A 24 1.23 1.45 20.63
N ARG A 25 2.16 2.42 20.62
CA ARG A 25 1.93 3.79 20.14
C ARG A 25 2.93 4.13 19.04
N ILE A 26 2.47 4.87 18.01
CA ILE A 26 3.32 5.46 16.99
C ILE A 26 2.69 6.75 16.47
N GLU A 27 3.54 7.73 16.17
CA GLU A 27 3.16 8.98 15.49
C GLU A 27 4.06 9.15 14.26
N LEU A 28 3.46 9.54 13.15
CA LEU A 28 4.17 9.88 11.91
C LEU A 28 3.92 11.35 11.59
N HIS A 29 4.98 12.05 11.19
CA HIS A 29 4.94 13.47 10.88
C HIS A 29 5.09 13.71 9.38
N LYS A 30 4.51 14.82 8.92
CA LYS A 30 4.59 15.21 7.51
C LYS A 30 6.04 15.46 7.10
N GLY A 31 6.45 14.85 5.97
CA GLY A 31 7.76 15.08 5.37
C GLY A 31 8.92 14.36 6.07
N GLU A 32 8.67 13.49 7.06
CA GLU A 32 9.73 12.70 7.69
C GLU A 32 9.88 11.30 7.10
N VAL A 33 11.06 10.73 7.27
CA VAL A 33 11.33 9.31 7.08
C VAL A 33 11.40 8.65 8.45
N HIS A 34 10.37 7.88 8.80
CA HIS A 34 10.27 7.20 10.08
C HIS A 34 10.74 5.75 9.97
N ALA A 35 11.82 5.39 10.68
CA ALA A 35 12.37 4.04 10.69
C ALA A 35 11.81 3.23 11.88
N LEU A 36 11.10 2.15 11.57
CA LEU A 36 10.60 1.21 12.58
C LEU A 36 11.60 0.05 12.73
N MET A 37 12.37 0.05 13.82
CA MET A 37 13.40 -0.95 14.09
C MET A 37 12.98 -1.91 15.20
N GLY A 38 13.56 -3.11 15.20
CA GLY A 38 13.32 -4.16 16.20
C GLY A 38 13.64 -5.55 15.65
N GLU A 39 13.68 -6.53 16.52
CA GLU A 39 13.96 -7.92 16.18
C GLU A 39 12.87 -8.56 15.31
N ASN A 40 13.18 -9.71 14.69
CA ASN A 40 12.17 -10.48 13.98
C ASN A 40 11.11 -10.98 14.98
N GLY A 41 9.84 -10.82 14.62
CA GLY A 41 8.75 -11.13 15.52
C GLY A 41 8.30 -10.00 16.46
N ALA A 42 9.00 -8.86 16.51
CA ALA A 42 8.66 -7.71 17.36
C ALA A 42 7.36 -6.95 16.98
N GLY A 43 6.52 -7.50 16.08
CA GLY A 43 5.23 -6.91 15.73
C GLY A 43 5.26 -5.82 14.66
N LYS A 44 6.42 -5.42 14.13
CA LYS A 44 6.56 -4.34 13.13
C LYS A 44 5.62 -4.49 11.93
N SER A 45 5.68 -5.65 11.29
CA SER A 45 4.82 -5.95 10.12
C SER A 45 3.35 -6.02 10.49
N THR A 46 3.02 -6.46 11.70
CA THR A 46 1.64 -6.48 12.21
C THR A 46 1.11 -5.07 12.38
N LEU A 47 1.90 -4.15 12.94
CA LEU A 47 1.52 -2.75 13.09
C LEU A 47 1.27 -2.08 11.72
N MET A 48 2.17 -2.30 10.75
CA MET A 48 2.00 -1.78 9.38
C MET A 48 0.76 -2.36 8.70
N LYS A 49 0.50 -3.66 8.87
CA LYS A 49 -0.69 -4.31 8.32
C LYS A 49 -2.00 -3.82 8.95
N ILE A 50 -1.99 -3.42 10.23
CA ILE A 50 -3.14 -2.76 10.87
C ILE A 50 -3.32 -1.36 10.30
N MET A 51 -2.26 -0.57 10.20
CA MET A 51 -2.30 0.78 9.65
C MET A 51 -2.90 0.79 8.23
N THR A 52 -2.60 -0.24 7.43
CA THR A 52 -3.07 -0.36 6.04
C THR A 52 -4.34 -1.20 5.88
N GLY A 53 -4.99 -1.59 6.97
CA GLY A 53 -6.27 -2.30 6.92
C GLY A 53 -6.20 -3.75 6.41
N VAL A 54 -5.00 -4.35 6.39
CA VAL A 54 -4.81 -5.80 6.10
C VAL A 54 -5.24 -6.63 7.32
N TYR A 55 -4.96 -6.12 8.53
CA TYR A 55 -5.45 -6.69 9.79
C TYR A 55 -6.29 -5.67 10.54
N SER A 56 -7.30 -6.13 11.27
CA SER A 56 -8.01 -5.34 12.27
C SER A 56 -7.20 -5.31 13.57
N LYS A 57 -7.19 -4.18 14.25
CA LYS A 57 -6.75 -4.08 15.65
C LYS A 57 -7.77 -4.73 16.57
N ASP A 58 -7.34 -5.21 17.74
CA ASP A 58 -8.25 -5.71 18.78
C ASP A 58 -8.60 -4.58 19.74
N GLU A 59 -7.63 -3.70 20.05
CA GLU A 59 -7.81 -2.54 20.92
C GLU A 59 -7.04 -1.32 20.38
N GLY A 60 -7.32 -0.15 20.94
CA GLY A 60 -6.67 1.12 20.60
C GLY A 60 -7.40 1.91 19.54
N SER A 61 -6.85 3.06 19.18
CA SER A 61 -7.40 3.97 18.19
C SER A 61 -6.36 4.37 17.15
N MET A 62 -6.81 4.72 15.96
CA MET A 62 -5.99 5.27 14.89
C MET A 62 -6.63 6.56 14.38
N HIS A 63 -5.81 7.59 14.23
CA HIS A 63 -6.23 8.89 13.75
C HIS A 63 -5.41 9.29 12.54
N LEU A 64 -6.06 9.88 11.56
CA LEU A 64 -5.42 10.49 10.39
C LEU A 64 -5.72 11.98 10.36
N LEU A 65 -4.75 12.76 9.86
CA LEU A 65 -4.95 14.16 9.57
C LEU A 65 -5.89 14.29 8.36
N ASN A 66 -7.04 14.92 8.58
CA ASN A 66 -7.89 15.36 7.48
C ASN A 66 -7.32 16.66 6.90
N GLU A 67 -6.84 16.61 5.65
CA GLU A 67 -6.20 17.76 5.01
C GLU A 67 -7.16 18.93 4.75
N GLU A 68 -8.46 18.67 4.63
CA GLU A 68 -9.47 19.70 4.38
C GLU A 68 -9.80 20.48 5.67
N THR A 69 -9.92 19.77 6.81
CA THR A 69 -10.27 20.37 8.10
C THR A 69 -9.06 20.74 8.94
N GLY A 70 -7.89 20.18 8.66
CA GLY A 70 -6.69 20.32 9.47
C GLY A 70 -6.78 19.62 10.84
N GLN A 71 -7.74 18.73 11.05
CA GLN A 71 -7.97 18.03 12.31
C GLN A 71 -7.63 16.55 12.20
N MET A 72 -7.21 15.98 13.34
CA MET A 72 -7.01 14.54 13.47
C MET A 72 -8.36 13.86 13.67
N GLU A 73 -8.73 12.98 12.75
CA GLU A 73 -9.99 12.24 12.78
C GLU A 73 -9.73 10.78 13.08
N GLU A 74 -10.52 10.20 13.98
CA GLU A 74 -10.46 8.77 14.26
C GLU A 74 -10.97 7.99 13.07
N VAL A 75 -10.18 6.98 12.66
CA VAL A 75 -10.47 6.15 11.49
C VAL A 75 -10.33 4.67 11.84
N GLU A 76 -11.15 3.86 11.22
CA GLU A 76 -11.03 2.41 11.27
C GLU A 76 -10.74 1.86 9.88
N MET A 77 -9.51 1.39 9.67
CA MET A 77 -9.10 0.81 8.39
C MET A 77 -9.60 -0.61 8.25
N LYS A 78 -10.68 -0.78 7.49
CA LYS A 78 -11.34 -2.09 7.27
C LYS A 78 -10.82 -2.84 6.05
N SER A 79 -10.05 -2.18 5.20
CA SER A 79 -9.48 -2.80 4.00
C SER A 79 -8.31 -1.98 3.44
N PRO A 80 -7.40 -2.61 2.68
CA PRO A 80 -6.31 -1.92 1.98
C PRO A 80 -6.82 -0.86 0.98
N LEU A 81 -7.95 -1.09 0.35
CA LEU A 81 -8.56 -0.10 -0.56
C LEU A 81 -9.00 1.17 0.19
N MET A 82 -9.54 1.02 1.41
CA MET A 82 -9.90 2.15 2.25
C MET A 82 -8.67 2.93 2.69
N ALA A 83 -7.61 2.23 3.12
CA ALA A 83 -6.34 2.85 3.47
C ALA A 83 -5.75 3.64 2.29
N GLN A 84 -5.77 3.06 1.08
CA GLN A 84 -5.29 3.72 -0.12
C GLN A 84 -6.08 5.00 -0.46
N LYS A 85 -7.41 4.98 -0.31
CA LYS A 85 -8.25 6.17 -0.48
C LYS A 85 -7.95 7.26 0.57
N ALA A 86 -7.51 6.85 1.75
CA ALA A 86 -7.08 7.76 2.82
C ALA A 86 -5.60 8.19 2.68
N GLY A 87 -4.93 7.87 1.56
CA GLY A 87 -3.56 8.28 1.28
C GLY A 87 -2.48 7.33 1.84
N LEU A 88 -2.85 6.20 2.44
CA LEU A 88 -1.91 5.23 2.97
C LEU A 88 -1.62 4.14 1.94
N SER A 89 -0.36 3.95 1.59
CA SER A 89 0.09 2.89 0.69
C SER A 89 1.13 2.00 1.36
N MET A 90 1.15 0.72 0.98
CA MET A 90 2.12 -0.24 1.50
C MET A 90 2.82 -0.95 0.33
N VAL A 91 4.13 -1.02 0.41
CA VAL A 91 4.94 -1.89 -0.45
C VAL A 91 5.18 -3.19 0.29
N PHE A 92 4.73 -4.31 -0.28
CA PHE A 92 4.93 -5.63 0.30
C PHE A 92 6.34 -6.15 0.00
N GLN A 93 6.85 -6.98 0.88
CA GLN A 93 8.17 -7.60 0.71
C GLN A 93 8.18 -8.62 -0.44
N GLU A 94 7.06 -9.30 -0.67
CA GLU A 94 6.88 -10.23 -1.77
C GLU A 94 6.37 -9.51 -3.01
N LEU A 95 6.96 -9.82 -4.15
CA LEU A 95 6.51 -9.32 -5.45
C LEU A 95 5.27 -10.11 -5.88
N ASN A 96 4.10 -9.58 -5.58
CA ASN A 96 2.82 -10.16 -6.00
C ASN A 96 2.47 -9.72 -7.43
N LEU A 97 3.29 -10.15 -8.40
CA LEU A 97 3.04 -9.90 -9.81
C LEU A 97 2.17 -11.02 -10.39
N LEU A 98 1.21 -10.65 -11.21
CA LEU A 98 0.41 -11.58 -12.00
C LEU A 98 1.12 -11.82 -13.33
N GLU A 99 1.83 -12.94 -13.42
CA GLU A 99 2.69 -13.27 -14.57
C GLU A 99 1.90 -13.40 -15.89
N ASN A 100 0.62 -13.77 -15.82
CA ASN A 100 -0.27 -13.90 -16.97
C ASN A 100 -0.85 -12.56 -17.45
N MET A 101 -0.50 -11.46 -16.82
CA MET A 101 -0.90 -10.09 -17.18
C MET A 101 0.30 -9.29 -17.69
N ASN A 102 0.03 -8.26 -18.49
CA ASN A 102 1.06 -7.33 -18.94
C ASN A 102 1.37 -6.28 -17.84
N ILE A 103 2.38 -5.44 -18.09
CA ILE A 103 2.83 -4.41 -17.15
C ILE A 103 1.69 -3.44 -16.80
N ALA A 104 0.94 -2.96 -17.80
CA ALA A 104 -0.15 -2.00 -17.59
C ALA A 104 -1.27 -2.59 -16.72
N GLU A 105 -1.63 -3.84 -16.95
CA GLU A 105 -2.65 -4.55 -16.19
C GLU A 105 -2.19 -4.79 -14.74
N ASN A 106 -0.91 -5.12 -14.52
CA ASN A 106 -0.35 -5.24 -13.17
C ASN A 106 -0.33 -3.92 -12.40
N ILE A 107 0.03 -2.80 -13.06
CA ILE A 107 0.07 -1.47 -12.41
C ILE A 107 -1.33 -1.02 -11.98
N PHE A 108 -2.35 -1.30 -12.78
CA PHE A 108 -3.72 -0.82 -12.56
C PHE A 108 -4.71 -1.88 -12.09
N ILE A 109 -4.24 -3.02 -11.62
CA ILE A 109 -5.11 -4.09 -11.12
C ILE A 109 -6.11 -3.57 -10.07
N GLY A 110 -7.41 -3.83 -10.29
CA GLY A 110 -8.49 -3.35 -9.44
C GLY A 110 -8.80 -1.85 -9.57
N ARG A 111 -8.13 -1.13 -10.50
CA ARG A 111 -8.33 0.30 -10.81
C ARG A 111 -8.30 0.57 -12.30
N GLU A 112 -8.62 -0.44 -13.07
CA GLU A 112 -8.56 -0.38 -14.53
C GLU A 112 -9.53 0.70 -15.05
N PRO A 113 -9.10 1.53 -16.03
CA PRO A 113 -9.99 2.49 -16.64
C PRO A 113 -11.06 1.77 -17.46
N VAL A 114 -12.32 2.13 -17.21
CA VAL A 114 -13.46 1.62 -17.98
C VAL A 114 -13.97 2.70 -18.92
N GLY A 115 -14.22 2.30 -20.15
CA GLY A 115 -14.82 3.16 -21.16
C GLY A 115 -16.34 3.37 -20.96
N ARG A 116 -16.95 4.15 -21.85
CA ARG A 116 -18.42 4.42 -21.80
C ARG A 116 -19.27 3.15 -21.88
N SER A 117 -18.78 2.09 -22.52
CA SER A 117 -19.41 0.78 -22.64
C SER A 117 -19.22 -0.13 -21.39
N ARG A 118 -18.60 0.36 -20.31
CA ARG A 118 -18.17 -0.41 -19.13
C ARG A 118 -17.17 -1.53 -19.46
N LEU A 119 -16.56 -1.51 -20.63
CA LEU A 119 -15.47 -2.40 -21.02
C LEU A 119 -14.13 -1.73 -20.68
N LEU A 120 -13.10 -2.56 -20.49
CA LEU A 120 -11.73 -2.12 -20.27
C LEU A 120 -11.25 -1.22 -21.43
N ASP A 121 -10.83 0.00 -21.10
CA ASP A 121 -10.23 0.93 -22.06
C ASP A 121 -8.70 0.71 -22.08
N ARG A 122 -8.26 -0.16 -22.98
CA ARG A 122 -6.85 -0.56 -23.09
C ARG A 122 -5.95 0.60 -23.51
N ASP A 123 -6.42 1.50 -24.36
CA ASP A 123 -5.64 2.64 -24.82
C ASP A 123 -5.36 3.62 -23.68
N THR A 124 -6.40 3.92 -22.91
CA THR A 124 -6.26 4.76 -21.72
C THR A 124 -5.40 4.06 -20.64
N LEU A 125 -5.55 2.74 -20.46
CA LEU A 125 -4.74 1.95 -19.54
C LEU A 125 -3.25 2.05 -19.89
N ASN A 126 -2.88 1.78 -21.14
CA ASN A 126 -1.49 1.83 -21.60
C ASN A 126 -0.89 3.24 -21.50
N LYS A 127 -1.65 4.29 -21.87
CA LYS A 127 -1.20 5.68 -21.71
C LYS A 127 -0.91 6.04 -20.26
N LYS A 128 -1.80 5.68 -19.35
CA LYS A 128 -1.61 5.92 -17.91
C LYS A 128 -0.42 5.14 -17.38
N ALA A 129 -0.31 3.84 -17.72
CA ALA A 129 0.81 3.01 -17.29
C ALA A 129 2.16 3.57 -17.79
N LYS A 130 2.23 4.03 -19.04
CA LYS A 130 3.44 4.66 -19.59
C LYS A 130 3.83 5.91 -18.79
N ALA A 131 2.86 6.72 -18.40
CA ALA A 131 3.11 7.92 -17.59
C ALA A 131 3.66 7.55 -16.19
N GLU A 132 3.15 6.49 -15.55
CA GLU A 132 3.66 6.02 -14.25
C GLU A 132 5.07 5.44 -14.37
N LEU A 133 5.35 4.65 -15.41
CA LEU A 133 6.68 4.09 -15.67
C LEU A 133 7.73 5.17 -15.89
N LEU A 134 7.40 6.23 -16.60
CA LEU A 134 8.31 7.36 -16.84
C LEU A 134 8.65 8.12 -15.54
N LYS A 135 7.76 8.17 -14.54
CA LYS A 135 8.06 8.78 -13.22
C LYS A 135 9.20 8.07 -12.50
N VAL A 136 9.38 6.78 -12.74
CA VAL A 136 10.47 5.97 -12.16
C VAL A 136 11.62 5.73 -13.15
N ASN A 137 11.69 6.54 -14.22
CA ASN A 137 12.71 6.46 -15.26
C ASN A 137 12.73 5.11 -16.02
N LEU A 138 11.60 4.44 -16.13
CA LEU A 138 11.44 3.21 -16.91
C LEU A 138 10.74 3.51 -18.22
N ASP A 139 11.49 3.45 -19.34
CA ASP A 139 10.96 3.63 -20.68
C ASP A 139 10.77 2.27 -21.36
N VAL A 140 9.73 1.55 -20.96
CA VAL A 140 9.34 0.24 -21.51
C VAL A 140 7.92 0.31 -22.09
N ASP A 141 7.59 -0.64 -22.96
CA ASP A 141 6.22 -0.78 -23.47
C ASP A 141 5.32 -1.36 -22.37
N PRO A 142 4.24 -0.67 -21.96
CA PRO A 142 3.31 -1.17 -20.94
C PRO A 142 2.59 -2.46 -21.35
N GLY A 143 2.50 -2.77 -22.64
CA GLY A 143 1.89 -3.99 -23.17
C GLY A 143 2.76 -5.24 -23.06
N LEU A 144 4.03 -5.11 -22.64
CA LEU A 144 4.91 -6.27 -22.47
C LEU A 144 4.39 -7.21 -21.38
N SER A 145 4.39 -8.51 -21.68
CA SER A 145 4.09 -9.55 -20.73
C SER A 145 5.26 -9.76 -19.74
N LEU A 146 4.96 -9.93 -18.47
CA LEU A 146 5.97 -10.16 -17.44
C LEU A 146 6.64 -11.53 -17.54
N ILE A 147 5.99 -12.52 -18.17
CA ILE A 147 6.57 -13.85 -18.41
C ILE A 147 7.88 -13.74 -19.19
N HIS A 148 7.99 -12.81 -20.12
CA HIS A 148 9.20 -12.63 -20.95
C HIS A 148 10.29 -11.81 -20.27
N ILE A 149 10.00 -11.13 -19.17
CA ILE A 149 10.97 -10.32 -18.41
C ILE A 149 11.68 -11.18 -17.37
N SER A 150 11.04 -12.23 -16.85
CA SER A 150 11.57 -13.08 -15.80
C SER A 150 12.44 -14.23 -16.28
N GLU A 151 12.52 -14.51 -17.60
CA GLU A 151 13.49 -15.46 -18.14
C GLU A 151 14.89 -14.81 -18.14
N PRO A 152 15.82 -15.27 -17.29
CA PRO A 152 17.21 -14.88 -17.47
C PRO A 152 17.65 -15.43 -18.83
N THR A 153 18.02 -14.54 -19.76
CA THR A 153 18.68 -14.91 -21.01
C THR A 153 19.86 -15.81 -20.65
N ARG A 154 19.68 -17.14 -20.69
CA ARG A 154 20.78 -18.08 -20.80
C ARG A 154 21.47 -17.77 -22.13
N ARG A 155 22.48 -16.92 -22.05
CA ARG A 155 23.49 -16.84 -23.11
C ARG A 155 24.27 -18.15 -23.02
N THR A 156 24.02 -19.07 -23.95
CA THR A 156 24.92 -20.15 -24.34
C THR A 156 26.22 -19.56 -24.86
#